data_c2785aecd8795ba1e74ddfe79ba3643c
#
_entry.id   c2785aecd8795ba1e74ddfe79ba3643c
#
_cell.length_a   1.000
_cell.length_b   1.000
_cell.length_c   1.000
_cell.angle_alpha   90.00
_cell.angle_beta   90.00
_cell.angle_gamma   90.00
#
_symmetry.space_group_name_H-M   'P 1'
#
loop_
_entity.id
_entity.type
_entity.pdbx_description
1 polymer ?
#
loop_
_entity_poly.entity_id
_entity_poly.type
_entity_poly.pdbx_seq_one_letter_code
_entity_poly.pdbx_strand_id
1 'polypeptide(L)'
;MSDDNEIDMGSNIGRLTQVLESEGIEPGSQVGYEICKLIYLYHPLGGKMVDRPIKLAMGESRTVHVTRGPEKRLREAFEAEWKAIKADKIIANVARQSRIYGVGAVVMLIDGQDANSAV
;
A
#
# COMPACT_ATOMS: atom_id res chain seq x y z
N MET A 1 -26.79 -16.79 -41.34
CA MET A 1 -27.23 -16.19 -40.06
C MET A 1 -25.97 -16.04 -39.22
N SER A 2 -25.35 -14.91 -39.40
CA SER A 2 -24.14 -14.54 -38.65
C SER A 2 -24.61 -13.75 -37.45
N ASP A 3 -24.48 -14.31 -36.25
CA ASP A 3 -24.68 -13.59 -35.00
C ASP A 3 -23.45 -12.72 -34.77
N ASP A 4 -23.51 -11.50 -35.30
CA ASP A 4 -22.56 -10.45 -34.98
C ASP A 4 -22.88 -9.93 -33.57
N ASN A 5 -22.45 -10.68 -32.60
CA ASN A 5 -22.41 -10.23 -31.21
C ASN A 5 -21.12 -9.41 -31.01
N GLU A 6 -20.95 -8.39 -31.84
CA GLU A 6 -19.92 -7.40 -31.68
C GLU A 6 -20.30 -6.57 -30.43
N ILE A 7 -19.69 -6.92 -29.31
CA ILE A 7 -19.81 -6.11 -28.09
C ILE A 7 -19.19 -4.75 -28.43
N ASP A 8 -20.04 -3.77 -28.69
CA ASP A 8 -19.62 -2.41 -28.97
C ASP A 8 -18.96 -1.83 -27.70
N MET A 9 -17.66 -2.10 -27.58
CA MET A 9 -16.83 -1.60 -26.47
C MET A 9 -16.76 -0.09 -26.46
N GLY A 10 -16.92 0.58 -27.61
CA GLY A 10 -16.89 2.04 -27.73
C GLY A 10 -18.06 2.72 -27.01
N SER A 11 -19.28 2.17 -27.15
CA SER A 11 -20.46 2.75 -26.51
C SER A 11 -20.45 2.54 -24.97
N ASN A 12 -19.89 1.43 -24.50
CA ASN A 12 -19.77 1.16 -23.07
C ASN A 12 -18.72 2.04 -22.39
N ILE A 13 -17.61 2.34 -23.06
CA ILE A 13 -16.58 3.27 -22.54
C ILE A 13 -17.17 4.69 -22.47
N GLY A 14 -17.91 5.12 -23.49
CA GLY A 14 -18.57 6.43 -23.49
C GLY A 14 -19.58 6.59 -22.34
N ARG A 15 -20.38 5.57 -22.06
CA ARG A 15 -21.31 5.55 -20.93
C ARG A 15 -20.58 5.59 -19.59
N LEU A 16 -19.50 4.83 -19.45
CA LEU A 16 -18.69 4.84 -18.23
C LEU A 16 -18.07 6.22 -17.98
N THR A 17 -17.57 6.85 -19.03
CA THR A 17 -17.01 8.21 -18.98
C THR A 17 -18.07 9.21 -18.53
N GLN A 18 -19.28 9.17 -19.11
CA GLN A 18 -20.39 10.04 -18.71
C GLN A 18 -20.81 9.86 -17.25
N VAL A 19 -20.85 8.62 -16.77
CA VAL A 19 -21.14 8.34 -15.35
C VAL A 19 -20.05 8.90 -14.44
N LEU A 20 -18.78 8.74 -14.81
CA LEU A 20 -17.66 9.30 -14.05
C LEU A 20 -17.69 10.83 -14.01
N GLU A 21 -17.98 11.46 -15.15
CA GLU A 21 -18.11 12.92 -15.26
C GLU A 21 -19.30 13.45 -14.43
N SER A 22 -20.43 12.73 -14.41
CA SER A 22 -21.59 13.12 -13.60
C SER A 22 -21.33 13.06 -12.10
N GLU A 23 -20.40 12.19 -11.68
CA GLU A 23 -19.91 12.08 -10.32
C GLU A 23 -18.71 12.99 -10.02
N GLY A 24 -18.35 13.86 -10.96
CA GLY A 24 -17.20 14.77 -10.81
C GLY A 24 -15.84 14.11 -10.91
N ILE A 25 -15.78 12.90 -11.48
CA ILE A 25 -14.53 12.16 -11.67
C ILE A 25 -14.12 12.29 -13.14
N GLU A 26 -13.13 13.11 -13.42
CA GLU A 26 -12.54 13.21 -14.75
C GLU A 26 -11.57 12.05 -15.00
N PRO A 27 -11.70 11.31 -16.13
CA PRO A 27 -10.75 10.27 -16.52
C PRO A 27 -9.32 10.83 -16.58
N GLY A 28 -8.39 10.23 -15.86
CA GLY A 28 -7.00 10.69 -15.78
C GLY A 28 -6.73 11.74 -14.70
N SER A 29 -7.75 12.24 -14.00
CA SER A 29 -7.56 13.07 -12.82
C SER A 29 -7.12 12.23 -11.60
N GLN A 30 -6.49 12.88 -10.62
CA GLN A 30 -6.18 12.21 -9.37
C GLN A 30 -7.47 11.92 -8.61
N VAL A 31 -7.66 10.65 -8.26
CA VAL A 31 -8.79 10.22 -7.42
C VAL A 31 -8.61 10.79 -6.02
N GLY A 32 -9.65 11.43 -5.51
CA GLY A 32 -9.64 12.01 -4.17
C GLY A 32 -9.37 10.96 -3.08
N TYR A 33 -8.69 11.39 -2.01
CA TYR A 33 -8.36 10.57 -0.85
C TYR A 33 -9.56 9.78 -0.29
N GLU A 34 -10.72 10.43 -0.20
CA GLU A 34 -11.94 9.82 0.34
C GLU A 34 -12.45 8.68 -0.53
N ILE A 35 -12.39 8.84 -1.84
CA ILE A 35 -12.80 7.80 -2.80
C ILE A 35 -11.89 6.58 -2.69
N CYS A 36 -10.58 6.78 -2.60
CA CYS A 36 -9.62 5.70 -2.38
C CYS A 36 -9.94 4.91 -1.10
N LYS A 37 -10.25 5.62 -0.01
CA LYS A 37 -10.64 5.03 1.26
C LYS A 37 -11.95 4.25 1.15
N LEU A 38 -12.96 4.81 0.49
CA LEU A 38 -14.25 4.14 0.25
C LEU A 38 -14.09 2.86 -0.58
N ILE A 39 -13.30 2.89 -1.64
CA ILE A 39 -12.99 1.72 -2.45
C ILE A 39 -12.30 0.64 -1.59
N TYR A 40 -11.32 1.02 -0.79
CA TYR A 40 -10.62 0.07 0.07
C TYR A 40 -11.55 -0.59 1.10
N LEU A 41 -12.43 0.19 1.73
CA LEU A 41 -13.30 -0.29 2.82
C LEU A 41 -14.54 -1.05 2.32
N TYR A 42 -15.14 -0.60 1.24
CA TYR A 42 -16.47 -1.08 0.84
C TYR A 42 -16.52 -1.85 -0.47
N HIS A 43 -15.53 -1.68 -1.35
CA HIS A 43 -15.49 -2.44 -2.59
C HIS A 43 -15.03 -3.88 -2.32
N PRO A 44 -15.77 -4.90 -2.80
CA PRO A 44 -15.46 -6.33 -2.51
C PRO A 44 -14.03 -6.76 -2.88
N LEU A 45 -13.45 -6.17 -3.93
CA LEU A 45 -12.08 -6.44 -4.37
C LEU A 45 -11.05 -5.46 -3.82
N GLY A 46 -11.47 -4.27 -3.37
CA GLY A 46 -10.57 -3.19 -2.97
C GLY A 46 -9.58 -3.63 -1.89
N GLY A 47 -10.07 -4.17 -0.79
CA GLY A 47 -9.21 -4.70 0.27
C GLY A 47 -8.30 -5.83 -0.18
N LYS A 48 -8.82 -6.75 -1.02
CA LYS A 48 -8.02 -7.87 -1.55
C LYS A 48 -6.90 -7.42 -2.47
N MET A 49 -7.15 -6.42 -3.32
CA MET A 49 -6.14 -5.84 -4.22
C MET A 49 -5.00 -5.16 -3.47
N VAL A 50 -5.31 -4.57 -2.34
CA VAL A 50 -4.31 -3.91 -1.48
C VAL A 50 -3.59 -4.92 -0.58
N ASP A 51 -4.32 -5.74 0.17
CA ASP A 51 -3.77 -6.55 1.25
C ASP A 51 -3.08 -7.83 0.77
N ARG A 52 -3.55 -8.45 -0.31
CA ARG A 52 -2.99 -9.72 -0.78
C ARG A 52 -1.53 -9.64 -1.22
N PRO A 53 -1.10 -8.65 -2.01
CA PRO A 53 0.32 -8.49 -2.35
C PRO A 53 1.20 -8.22 -1.12
N ILE A 54 0.69 -7.45 -0.15
CA ILE A 54 1.43 -7.17 1.09
C ILE A 54 1.61 -8.45 1.90
N LYS A 55 0.55 -9.25 2.05
CA LYS A 55 0.63 -10.55 2.76
C LYS A 55 1.62 -11.50 2.09
N LEU A 56 1.65 -11.53 0.75
CA LEU A 56 2.62 -12.35 0.01
C LEU A 56 4.05 -11.86 0.23
N ALA A 57 4.28 -10.55 0.11
CA ALA A 57 5.61 -9.95 0.31
C ALA A 57 6.13 -10.08 1.75
N MET A 58 5.23 -10.02 2.75
CA MET A 58 5.58 -10.13 4.16
C MET A 58 5.53 -11.57 4.69
N GLY A 59 5.11 -12.52 3.87
CA GLY A 59 4.93 -13.93 4.26
C GLY A 59 6.24 -14.70 4.39
N GLU A 60 7.31 -14.23 3.74
CA GLU A 60 8.64 -14.82 3.87
C GLU A 60 9.41 -14.18 5.03
N SER A 61 10.13 -15.02 5.79
CA SER A 61 10.99 -14.53 6.85
C SER A 61 12.19 -13.78 6.27
N ARG A 62 12.46 -12.60 6.78
CA ARG A 62 13.69 -11.88 6.43
C ARG A 62 14.89 -12.54 7.13
N THR A 63 16.02 -12.47 6.48
CA THR A 63 17.31 -12.88 7.05
C THR A 63 18.17 -11.64 7.25
N VAL A 64 18.69 -11.46 8.46
CA VAL A 64 19.58 -10.35 8.79
C VAL A 64 21.00 -10.88 8.88
N HIS A 65 21.91 -10.31 8.10
CA HIS A 65 23.34 -10.61 8.13
C HIS A 65 24.12 -9.43 8.68
N VAL A 66 25.02 -9.70 9.61
CA VAL A 66 25.92 -8.70 10.18
C VAL A 66 27.29 -8.85 9.49
N THR A 67 27.74 -7.81 8.82
CA THR A 67 29.02 -7.85 8.06
C THR A 67 30.24 -7.55 8.91
N ARG A 68 30.08 -6.93 10.07
CA ARG A 68 31.17 -6.61 11.01
C ARG A 68 30.72 -6.78 12.45
N GLY A 69 31.55 -7.44 13.28
CA GLY A 69 31.31 -7.63 14.71
C GLY A 69 30.78 -9.01 15.08
N PRO A 70 30.41 -9.24 16.35
CA PRO A 70 29.88 -10.52 16.84
C PRO A 70 28.45 -10.75 16.29
N GLU A 71 28.39 -11.43 15.16
CA GLU A 71 27.16 -11.61 14.34
C GLU A 71 25.96 -12.08 15.18
N LYS A 72 26.14 -13.11 16.01
CA LYS A 72 25.04 -13.68 16.78
C LYS A 72 24.42 -12.67 17.75
N ARG A 73 25.26 -11.99 18.54
CA ARG A 73 24.79 -11.03 19.57
C ARG A 73 24.09 -9.83 18.96
N LEU A 74 24.67 -9.28 17.87
CA LEU A 74 24.08 -8.12 17.18
C LEU A 74 22.78 -8.48 16.48
N ARG A 75 22.70 -9.66 15.88
CA ARG A 75 21.47 -10.15 15.28
C ARG A 75 20.37 -10.36 16.31
N GLU A 76 20.68 -10.99 17.44
CA GLU A 76 19.70 -11.20 18.53
C GLU A 76 19.20 -9.86 19.10
N ALA A 77 20.09 -8.89 19.33
CA ALA A 77 19.72 -7.56 19.78
C ALA A 77 18.84 -6.83 18.78
N PHE A 78 19.19 -6.87 17.49
CA PHE A 78 18.39 -6.28 16.42
C PHE A 78 16.99 -6.94 16.34
N GLU A 79 16.91 -8.26 16.37
CA GLU A 79 15.64 -8.98 16.33
C GLU A 79 14.75 -8.68 17.54
N ALA A 80 15.34 -8.53 18.72
CA ALA A 80 14.61 -8.16 19.94
C ALA A 80 13.99 -6.76 19.79
N GLU A 81 14.80 -5.80 19.35
CA GLU A 81 14.36 -4.41 19.14
C GLU A 81 13.31 -4.30 18.05
N TRP A 82 13.54 -4.99 16.92
CA TRP A 82 12.58 -5.04 15.82
C TRP A 82 11.20 -5.56 16.24
N LYS A 83 11.19 -6.59 17.10
CA LYS A 83 9.94 -7.12 17.68
C LYS A 83 9.31 -6.15 18.66
N ALA A 84 10.12 -5.49 19.49
CA ALA A 84 9.64 -4.53 20.49
C ALA A 84 8.90 -3.37 19.84
N ILE A 85 9.44 -2.79 18.78
CA ILE A 85 8.81 -1.71 18.02
C ILE A 85 7.72 -2.19 17.05
N LYS A 86 7.51 -3.50 16.92
CA LYS A 86 6.56 -4.10 15.95
C LYS A 86 6.79 -3.62 14.51
N ALA A 87 8.06 -3.53 14.10
CA ALA A 87 8.47 -2.95 12.83
C ALA A 87 7.78 -3.57 11.60
N ASP A 88 7.59 -4.89 11.57
CA ASP A 88 6.89 -5.57 10.47
C ASP A 88 5.45 -5.06 10.30
N LYS A 89 4.76 -4.78 11.40
CA LYS A 89 3.41 -4.22 11.37
C LYS A 89 3.40 -2.79 10.84
N ILE A 90 4.39 -2.00 11.24
CA ILE A 90 4.54 -0.61 10.75
C ILE A 90 4.79 -0.63 9.25
N ILE A 91 5.74 -1.44 8.77
CA ILE A 91 6.07 -1.56 7.34
C ILE A 91 4.85 -2.01 6.54
N ALA A 92 4.12 -3.03 7.01
CA ALA A 92 2.91 -3.50 6.36
C ALA A 92 1.83 -2.40 6.28
N ASN A 93 1.68 -1.57 7.33
CA ASN A 93 0.74 -0.46 7.32
C ASN A 93 1.14 0.63 6.33
N VAL A 94 2.43 0.99 6.25
CA VAL A 94 2.93 1.96 5.27
C VAL A 94 2.75 1.46 3.85
N ALA A 95 3.07 0.20 3.59
CA ALA A 95 2.83 -0.42 2.29
C ALA A 95 1.34 -0.41 1.92
N ARG A 96 0.45 -0.63 2.89
CA ARG A 96 -1.01 -0.55 2.70
C ARG A 96 -1.43 0.87 2.33
N GLN A 97 -0.99 1.87 3.08
CA GLN A 97 -1.30 3.28 2.79
C GLN A 97 -0.77 3.71 1.43
N SER A 98 0.45 3.32 1.09
CA SER A 98 1.03 3.60 -0.23
C SER A 98 0.21 2.99 -1.37
N ARG A 99 -0.35 1.79 -1.18
CA ARG A 99 -1.20 1.15 -2.19
C ARG A 99 -2.60 1.74 -2.29
N ILE A 100 -3.12 2.29 -1.20
CA ILE A 100 -4.45 2.92 -1.18
C ILE A 100 -4.37 4.34 -1.75
N TYR A 101 -3.37 5.12 -1.34
CA TYR A 101 -3.28 6.56 -1.57
C TYR A 101 -2.16 6.99 -2.51
N GLY A 102 -1.36 6.05 -3.00
CA GLY A 102 -0.21 6.32 -3.86
C GLY A 102 1.08 6.67 -3.12
N VAL A 103 1.01 7.08 -1.85
CA VAL A 103 2.15 7.43 -1.01
C VAL A 103 1.96 6.95 0.41
N GLY A 104 3.04 6.53 1.05
CA GLY A 104 3.08 6.19 2.47
C GLY A 104 4.46 6.53 3.03
N ALA A 105 4.51 7.08 4.24
CA ALA A 105 5.76 7.45 4.90
C ALA A 105 5.76 7.00 6.36
N VAL A 106 6.94 6.76 6.89
CA VAL A 106 7.20 6.51 8.32
C VAL A 106 8.17 7.57 8.81
N VAL A 107 7.85 8.17 9.93
CA VAL A 107 8.77 9.04 10.65
C VAL A 107 9.31 8.28 11.85
N MET A 108 10.62 8.18 11.94
CA MET A 108 11.30 7.61 13.11
C MET A 108 11.51 8.70 14.13
N LEU A 109 10.96 8.53 15.32
CA LEU A 109 11.20 9.43 16.45
C LEU A 109 12.11 8.71 17.45
N ILE A 110 13.21 9.33 17.80
CA ILE A 110 14.15 8.85 18.81
C ILE A 110 13.87 9.64 20.09
N ASP A 111 13.69 8.93 21.18
CA ASP A 111 13.40 9.57 22.48
C ASP A 111 14.51 10.55 22.87
N GLY A 112 14.13 11.79 23.21
CA GLY A 112 15.07 12.88 23.52
C GLY A 112 15.62 13.64 22.32
N GLN A 113 15.19 13.34 21.10
CA GLN A 113 15.55 14.12 19.90
C GLN A 113 14.34 14.85 19.33
N ASP A 114 14.56 16.10 18.92
CA ASP A 114 13.57 16.86 18.17
C ASP A 114 13.46 16.31 16.75
N ALA A 115 12.25 16.39 16.14
CA ALA A 115 11.99 15.91 14.78
C ALA A 115 12.89 16.56 13.71
N ASN A 116 13.55 17.68 14.03
CA ASN A 116 14.48 18.40 13.18
C ASN A 116 15.96 18.12 13.47
N SER A 117 16.29 17.29 14.48
CA SER A 117 17.68 16.92 14.72
C SER A 117 18.15 15.94 13.65
N ALA A 118 19.27 16.24 13.02
CA ALA A 118 19.89 15.31 12.08
C ALA A 118 20.31 14.01 12.82
N VAL A 119 20.02 12.87 12.20
CA VAL A 119 20.45 11.55 12.66
C VAL A 119 21.90 11.32 12.26
#